data_95735eeaf8e0d80248a19d7080314692
#
_entry.id   95735eeaf8e0d80248a19d7080314692
#
_cell.length_a   1.000
_cell.length_b   1.000
_cell.length_c   1.000
_cell.angle_alpha   90.00
_cell.angle_beta   90.00
_cell.angle_gamma   90.00
#
_symmetry.space_group_name_H-M   'P 1'
#
loop_
_entity.id
_entity.type
_entity.pdbx_description
1 polymer ?
#
loop_
_entity_poly.entity_id
_entity_poly.type
_entity_poly.pdbx_seq_one_letter_code
_entity_poly.pdbx_strand_id
1 'polypeptide(L)'
;MVDAPPSGETVQSKGSRTRAGIALAIAIISIIGIIFAAKIYQDSQAAKPVSISNPELPANDSPECAELLDRLPERAAGLVRAEIADPAPDGAAVYRNLEQDHITLRCGTNVPSQYNELAKTEEVEGISWLRVVDSTDESLATWFTVGREPVVAITAEGNANAEDALRDLAEALRPDSEYKNKPERGGVPLAELAAPESDKRCSGLEAALPRDLGNRHRLSAEEMPADMPKDMVIWGGTPADPVVLRCGIDEPAGYSTTTQQLTQVGDIVWFNEPTLSSGTSATWYAMGRERFVAVEMPMSEASSLMPVLSSVIADNLENISPSEEK
;
A
#
# COMPACT_ATOMS: atom_id res chain seq x y z
N MET A 1 67.81 -67.73 2.09
CA MET A 1 67.61 -66.96 3.34
C MET A 1 67.50 -65.49 2.95
N VAL A 2 66.29 -64.96 2.91
CA VAL A 2 66.06 -63.56 2.64
C VAL A 2 65.13 -63.09 3.76
N ASP A 3 65.70 -62.20 4.60
CA ASP A 3 65.00 -61.61 5.74
C ASP A 3 63.95 -60.66 5.26
N ALA A 4 62.73 -60.81 5.83
CA ALA A 4 61.66 -59.86 5.67
C ALA A 4 61.81 -58.66 6.67
N PRO A 5 61.50 -57.38 6.27
CA PRO A 5 61.56 -56.26 7.17
C PRO A 5 60.36 -56.23 8.13
N PRO A 6 60.50 -55.75 9.33
CA PRO A 6 59.44 -55.70 10.34
C PRO A 6 58.34 -54.66 10.00
N SER A 7 57.11 -55.05 10.20
CA SER A 7 55.90 -54.26 10.10
C SER A 7 55.92 -53.15 11.14
N GLY A 8 56.01 -51.91 10.68
CA GLY A 8 55.87 -50.73 11.57
C GLY A 8 54.44 -50.55 12.02
N GLU A 9 54.15 -50.84 13.27
CA GLU A 9 52.93 -50.41 13.96
C GLU A 9 52.87 -48.90 14.12
N THR A 10 51.98 -48.28 13.40
CA THR A 10 51.63 -46.86 13.63
C THR A 10 50.88 -46.73 14.94
N VAL A 11 51.58 -46.36 15.99
CA VAL A 11 50.99 -45.91 17.29
C VAL A 11 50.33 -44.56 17.03
N GLN A 12 49.06 -44.60 16.67
CA GLN A 12 48.23 -43.38 16.63
C GLN A 12 47.95 -42.95 18.08
N SER A 13 48.67 -41.93 18.52
CA SER A 13 48.60 -41.42 19.90
C SER A 13 47.20 -40.81 20.17
N LYS A 14 46.51 -41.32 21.19
CA LYS A 14 45.23 -40.81 21.71
C LYS A 14 45.28 -39.27 21.98
N GLY A 15 46.45 -38.72 22.30
CA GLY A 15 46.67 -37.28 22.54
C GLY A 15 46.53 -36.38 21.31
N SER A 16 46.69 -36.92 20.06
CA SER A 16 46.53 -36.16 18.83
C SER A 16 45.05 -35.87 18.51
N ARG A 17 44.16 -36.84 18.74
CA ARG A 17 42.72 -36.69 18.52
C ARG A 17 42.08 -35.67 19.50
N THR A 18 42.50 -35.70 20.73
CA THR A 18 41.99 -34.72 21.75
C THR A 18 42.46 -33.31 21.44
N ARG A 19 43.70 -33.09 21.00
CA ARG A 19 44.21 -31.78 20.60
C ARG A 19 43.51 -31.26 19.33
N ALA A 20 43.23 -32.13 18.35
CA ALA A 20 42.49 -31.77 17.16
C ALA A 20 41.02 -31.40 17.50
N GLY A 21 40.37 -32.11 18.42
CA GLY A 21 39.04 -31.77 18.89
C GLY A 21 38.96 -30.43 19.59
N ILE A 22 39.93 -30.11 20.47
CA ILE A 22 40.02 -28.82 21.14
C ILE A 22 40.26 -27.69 20.11
N ALA A 23 41.17 -27.87 19.17
CA ALA A 23 41.43 -26.87 18.12
C ALA A 23 40.19 -26.60 17.27
N LEU A 24 39.43 -27.66 16.89
CA LEU A 24 38.16 -27.51 16.17
C LEU A 24 37.11 -26.74 16.98
N ALA A 25 36.97 -27.07 18.27
CA ALA A 25 36.03 -26.36 19.14
C ALA A 25 36.37 -24.85 19.29
N ILE A 26 37.66 -24.53 19.44
CA ILE A 26 38.12 -23.13 19.48
C ILE A 26 37.82 -22.44 18.16
N ALA A 27 38.07 -23.08 17.00
CA ALA A 27 37.80 -22.51 15.69
C ALA A 27 36.28 -22.21 15.52
N ILE A 28 35.40 -23.14 15.90
CA ILE A 28 33.95 -22.95 15.86
C ILE A 28 33.50 -21.79 16.76
N ILE A 29 33.98 -21.73 17.99
CA ILE A 29 33.66 -20.65 18.93
C ILE A 29 34.16 -19.30 18.38
N SER A 30 35.34 -19.27 17.78
CA SER A 30 35.89 -18.05 17.18
C SER A 30 35.05 -17.58 15.99
N ILE A 31 34.63 -18.48 15.11
CA ILE A 31 33.74 -18.15 13.99
C ILE A 31 32.42 -17.60 14.48
N ILE A 32 31.78 -18.27 15.46
CA ILE A 32 30.54 -17.78 16.06
C ILE A 32 30.74 -16.40 16.69
N GLY A 33 31.84 -16.21 17.41
CA GLY A 33 32.19 -14.93 18.04
C GLY A 33 32.38 -13.80 17.01
N ILE A 34 33.04 -14.08 15.88
CA ILE A 34 33.22 -13.11 14.79
C ILE A 34 31.88 -12.75 14.15
N ILE A 35 31.02 -13.75 13.85
CA ILE A 35 29.69 -13.53 13.27
C ILE A 35 28.84 -12.66 14.21
N PHE A 36 28.87 -12.96 15.52
CA PHE A 36 28.11 -12.21 16.50
C PHE A 36 28.62 -10.76 16.65
N ALA A 37 29.93 -10.57 16.71
CA ALA A 37 30.56 -9.25 16.72
C ALA A 37 30.24 -8.44 15.47
N ALA A 38 30.30 -9.07 14.29
CA ALA A 38 29.92 -8.43 13.03
C ALA A 38 28.46 -7.98 13.02
N LYS A 39 27.56 -8.83 13.54
CA LYS A 39 26.14 -8.48 13.66
C LYS A 39 25.92 -7.29 14.61
N ILE A 40 26.52 -7.30 15.79
CA ILE A 40 26.45 -6.15 16.72
C ILE A 40 26.97 -4.87 16.06
N TYR A 41 28.09 -4.95 15.34
CA TYR A 41 28.63 -3.81 14.64
C TYR A 41 27.68 -3.28 13.57
N GLN A 42 27.10 -4.15 12.73
CA GLN A 42 26.10 -3.79 11.72
C GLN A 42 24.86 -3.14 12.36
N ASP A 43 24.31 -3.74 13.40
CA ASP A 43 23.16 -3.21 14.12
C ASP A 43 23.44 -1.81 14.68
N SER A 44 24.65 -1.60 15.27
CA SER A 44 25.06 -0.28 15.77
C SER A 44 25.20 0.78 14.69
N GLN A 45 25.55 0.42 13.47
CA GLN A 45 25.57 1.33 12.32
C GLN A 45 24.16 1.62 11.80
N ALA A 46 23.30 0.60 11.77
CA ALA A 46 21.89 0.76 11.37
C ALA A 46 21.10 1.64 12.35
N ALA A 47 21.43 1.62 13.63
CA ALA A 47 20.79 2.44 14.65
C ALA A 47 21.18 3.94 14.61
N LYS A 48 22.18 4.33 13.81
CA LYS A 48 22.61 5.74 13.71
C LYS A 48 21.49 6.64 13.19
N PRO A 49 21.54 7.95 13.56
CA PRO A 49 20.51 8.91 13.16
C PRO A 49 20.27 8.94 11.64
N VAL A 50 18.99 8.96 11.26
CA VAL A 50 18.53 9.05 9.88
C VAL A 50 17.52 10.19 9.75
N SER A 51 17.62 10.95 8.65
CA SER A 51 16.64 11.98 8.35
C SER A 51 15.45 11.38 7.59
N ILE A 52 14.25 11.72 8.02
CA ILE A 52 13.00 11.35 7.33
C ILE A 52 12.18 12.61 7.02
N SER A 53 11.22 12.49 6.10
CA SER A 53 10.28 13.58 5.82
C SER A 53 9.43 13.90 7.05
N ASN A 54 9.07 15.17 7.20
CA ASN A 54 8.21 15.66 8.29
C ASN A 54 6.91 16.25 7.72
N PRO A 55 5.94 15.43 7.29
CA PRO A 55 4.64 15.92 6.86
C PRO A 55 3.85 16.44 8.06
N GLU A 56 3.01 17.45 7.84
CA GLU A 56 2.03 17.88 8.82
C GLU A 56 0.96 16.80 8.98
N LEU A 57 0.82 16.26 10.17
CA LEU A 57 -0.16 15.23 10.51
C LEU A 57 -1.10 15.75 11.62
N PRO A 58 -2.38 15.33 11.62
CA PRO A 58 -3.39 15.94 12.49
C PRO A 58 -3.22 15.64 13.98
N ALA A 59 -2.54 14.55 14.35
CA ALA A 59 -2.46 14.09 15.73
C ALA A 59 -1.12 13.39 16.07
N ASN A 60 -0.04 13.72 15.35
CA ASN A 60 1.27 13.10 15.57
C ASN A 60 1.91 13.46 16.94
N ASP A 61 1.54 14.58 17.52
CA ASP A 61 1.98 15.06 18.84
C ASP A 61 1.05 14.62 19.99
N SER A 62 0.08 13.75 19.72
CA SER A 62 -0.87 13.27 20.72
C SER A 62 -0.18 12.42 21.81
N PRO A 63 -0.70 12.43 23.05
CA PRO A 63 -0.20 11.55 24.12
C PRO A 63 -0.23 10.07 23.74
N GLU A 64 -1.26 9.64 23.01
CA GLU A 64 -1.42 8.27 22.54
C GLU A 64 -0.30 7.87 21.57
N CYS A 65 0.14 8.78 20.70
CA CYS A 65 1.29 8.54 19.83
C CYS A 65 2.61 8.48 20.60
N ALA A 66 2.80 9.34 21.61
CA ALA A 66 3.98 9.29 22.47
C ALA A 66 4.06 7.95 23.23
N GLU A 67 2.95 7.51 23.85
CA GLU A 67 2.86 6.22 24.53
C GLU A 67 3.11 5.04 23.60
N LEU A 68 2.62 5.11 22.34
CA LEU A 68 2.91 4.10 21.32
C LEU A 68 4.41 4.01 21.07
N LEU A 69 5.07 5.14 20.82
CA LEU A 69 6.51 5.17 20.52
C LEU A 69 7.36 4.59 21.65
N ASP A 70 6.96 4.81 22.91
CA ASP A 70 7.66 4.27 24.08
C ASP A 70 7.53 2.73 24.19
N ARG A 71 6.45 2.16 23.68
CA ARG A 71 6.20 0.72 23.67
C ARG A 71 6.79 -0.02 22.47
N LEU A 72 7.25 0.72 21.44
CA LEU A 72 7.78 0.10 20.24
C LEU A 72 9.03 -0.75 20.54
N PRO A 73 9.15 -1.95 19.97
CA PRO A 73 10.30 -2.80 20.15
C PRO A 73 11.56 -2.22 19.49
N GLU A 74 12.73 -2.68 19.92
CA GLU A 74 14.02 -2.33 19.32
C GLU A 74 14.22 -2.92 17.92
N ARG A 75 13.39 -3.88 17.53
CA ARG A 75 13.44 -4.56 16.21
C ARG A 75 12.05 -4.84 15.69
N ALA A 76 11.90 -4.69 14.37
CA ALA A 76 10.71 -5.11 13.62
C ALA A 76 11.16 -5.65 12.25
N ALA A 77 10.57 -6.75 11.78
CA ALA A 77 10.93 -7.45 10.54
C ALA A 77 12.45 -7.71 10.40
N GLY A 78 13.14 -7.98 11.52
CA GLY A 78 14.58 -8.18 11.55
C GLY A 78 15.44 -6.91 11.47
N LEU A 79 14.81 -5.76 11.23
CA LEU A 79 15.47 -4.44 11.17
C LEU A 79 15.65 -3.85 12.58
N VAL A 80 16.61 -2.92 12.72
CA VAL A 80 16.93 -2.25 14.00
C VAL A 80 16.27 -0.88 14.03
N ARG A 81 15.68 -0.53 15.18
CA ARG A 81 15.16 0.83 15.40
C ARG A 81 16.30 1.84 15.32
N ALA A 82 16.17 2.79 14.40
CA ALA A 82 17.15 3.86 14.22
C ALA A 82 16.72 5.11 14.99
N GLU A 83 17.70 5.89 15.43
CA GLU A 83 17.46 7.24 15.91
C GLU A 83 17.07 8.14 14.72
N ILE A 84 16.14 9.08 14.93
CA ILE A 84 15.77 10.06 13.92
C ILE A 84 16.56 11.33 14.18
N ALA A 85 17.22 11.88 13.14
CA ALA A 85 18.00 13.09 13.24
C ALA A 85 17.11 14.33 13.47
N ASP A 86 17.61 15.28 14.26
CA ASP A 86 16.90 16.53 14.51
C ASP A 86 16.80 17.42 13.24
N PRO A 87 15.66 18.11 13.03
CA PRO A 87 14.42 18.03 13.82
C PRO A 87 13.63 16.76 13.52
N ALA A 88 13.48 15.91 14.54
CA ALA A 88 12.72 14.66 14.43
C ALA A 88 11.21 14.97 14.37
N PRO A 89 10.44 14.39 13.45
CA PRO A 89 8.98 14.52 13.45
C PRO A 89 8.38 13.77 14.64
N ASP A 90 7.38 14.39 15.27
CA ASP A 90 6.59 13.73 16.31
C ASP A 90 5.84 12.51 15.74
N GLY A 91 5.55 11.54 16.57
CA GLY A 91 4.77 10.36 16.19
C GLY A 91 5.45 9.42 15.19
N ALA A 92 6.77 9.54 14.95
CA ALA A 92 7.48 8.77 13.96
C ALA A 92 8.51 7.80 14.55
N ALA A 93 8.65 6.63 13.93
CA ALA A 93 9.75 5.69 14.20
C ALA A 93 10.25 5.07 12.90
N VAL A 94 11.52 4.72 12.86
CA VAL A 94 12.16 4.08 11.70
C VAL A 94 12.91 2.84 12.13
N TYR A 95 12.75 1.77 11.38
CA TYR A 95 13.56 0.56 11.49
C TYR A 95 14.32 0.36 10.18
N ARG A 96 15.60 0.03 10.25
CA ARG A 96 16.41 -0.14 9.05
C ARG A 96 17.56 -1.12 9.23
N ASN A 97 18.17 -1.50 8.10
CA ASN A 97 19.47 -2.17 8.03
C ASN A 97 20.48 -1.29 7.25
N LEU A 98 21.65 -1.84 6.94
CA LEU A 98 22.66 -1.16 6.12
C LEU A 98 22.43 -1.33 4.61
N GLU A 99 21.49 -2.20 4.21
CA GLU A 99 21.17 -2.54 2.82
C GLU A 99 20.03 -1.67 2.25
N GLN A 100 19.71 -0.58 2.96
CA GLN A 100 18.64 0.37 2.62
C GLN A 100 17.20 -0.16 2.74
N ASP A 101 17.02 -1.35 3.30
CA ASP A 101 15.67 -1.78 3.68
C ASP A 101 15.23 -0.99 4.90
N HIS A 102 14.03 -0.46 4.89
CA HIS A 102 13.52 0.27 6.02
C HIS A 102 12.00 0.17 6.16
N ILE A 103 11.54 0.39 7.39
CA ILE A 103 10.16 0.51 7.77
C ILE A 103 9.99 1.84 8.46
N THR A 104 9.06 2.63 7.96
CA THR A 104 8.67 3.89 8.61
C THR A 104 7.30 3.71 9.24
N LEU A 105 7.20 4.00 10.54
CA LEU A 105 5.94 4.10 11.27
C LEU A 105 5.62 5.57 11.48
N ARG A 106 4.36 5.95 11.26
CA ARG A 106 3.82 7.27 11.56
C ARG A 106 2.51 7.14 12.31
N CYS A 107 2.43 7.72 13.48
CA CYS A 107 1.23 7.79 14.30
C CYS A 107 0.53 9.13 14.12
N GLY A 108 -0.79 9.15 14.22
CA GLY A 108 -1.59 10.36 14.11
C GLY A 108 -1.82 10.83 12.67
N THR A 109 -1.78 9.90 11.70
CA THR A 109 -2.08 10.21 10.30
C THR A 109 -3.58 10.41 10.06
N ASN A 110 -3.93 11.02 8.93
CA ASN A 110 -5.32 11.03 8.47
C ASN A 110 -5.81 9.62 8.17
N VAL A 111 -7.13 9.41 8.31
CA VAL A 111 -7.79 8.24 7.74
C VAL A 111 -7.65 8.33 6.22
N PRO A 112 -7.10 7.32 5.54
CA PRO A 112 -6.97 7.37 4.09
C PRO A 112 -8.33 7.36 3.40
N SER A 113 -8.47 8.14 2.32
CA SER A 113 -9.72 8.24 1.55
C SER A 113 -10.18 6.89 0.97
N GLN A 114 -9.26 5.97 0.79
CA GLN A 114 -9.54 4.60 0.36
C GLN A 114 -10.28 3.77 1.43
N TYR A 115 -10.35 4.25 2.69
CA TYR A 115 -11.17 3.62 3.72
C TYR A 115 -12.64 3.97 3.54
N ASN A 116 -13.24 3.46 2.49
CA ASN A 116 -14.66 3.60 2.14
C ASN A 116 -15.39 2.25 2.23
N GLU A 117 -16.68 2.24 1.91
CA GLU A 117 -17.51 1.03 2.01
C GLU A 117 -17.03 -0.13 1.14
N LEU A 118 -16.30 0.14 0.05
CA LEU A 118 -15.72 -0.88 -0.83
C LEU A 118 -14.37 -1.41 -0.35
N ALA A 119 -13.74 -0.74 0.63
CA ALA A 119 -12.39 -1.06 1.08
C ALA A 119 -12.30 -2.48 1.65
N LYS A 120 -11.33 -3.25 1.18
CA LYS A 120 -10.95 -4.54 1.74
C LYS A 120 -9.89 -4.33 2.80
N THR A 121 -10.18 -4.76 4.01
CA THR A 121 -9.26 -4.69 5.14
C THR A 121 -8.76 -6.08 5.47
N GLU A 122 -7.51 -6.16 5.93
CA GLU A 122 -6.88 -7.38 6.39
C GLU A 122 -6.72 -7.33 7.91
N GLU A 123 -6.86 -8.47 8.57
CA GLU A 123 -6.64 -8.56 10.01
C GLU A 123 -5.31 -9.26 10.28
N VAL A 124 -4.40 -8.55 10.94
CA VAL A 124 -3.12 -9.09 11.39
C VAL A 124 -3.02 -8.89 12.89
N GLU A 125 -2.86 -9.99 13.64
CA GLU A 125 -2.77 -10.00 15.10
C GLU A 125 -3.90 -9.25 15.83
N GLY A 126 -5.13 -9.30 15.27
CA GLY A 126 -6.32 -8.65 15.83
C GLY A 126 -6.39 -7.15 15.57
N ILE A 127 -5.58 -6.63 14.66
CA ILE A 127 -5.62 -5.24 14.20
C ILE A 127 -6.07 -5.25 12.75
N SER A 128 -7.08 -4.42 12.44
CA SER A 128 -7.57 -4.25 11.07
C SER A 128 -6.70 -3.24 10.32
N TRP A 129 -6.22 -3.64 9.15
CA TRP A 129 -5.34 -2.86 8.29
C TRP A 129 -5.97 -2.61 6.93
N LEU A 130 -5.78 -1.40 6.41
CA LEU A 130 -6.02 -1.06 5.01
C LEU A 130 -4.67 -0.88 4.32
N ARG A 131 -4.44 -1.66 3.27
CA ARG A 131 -3.27 -1.51 2.42
C ARG A 131 -3.59 -0.51 1.31
N VAL A 132 -2.78 0.55 1.21
CA VAL A 132 -2.87 1.56 0.15
C VAL A 132 -1.58 1.52 -0.67
N VAL A 133 -1.70 1.29 -1.96
CA VAL A 133 -0.57 1.24 -2.90
C VAL A 133 -0.20 2.66 -3.33
N ASP A 134 1.09 2.95 -3.45
CA ASP A 134 1.55 4.24 -3.94
C ASP A 134 1.13 4.48 -5.40
N SER A 135 0.77 5.72 -5.73
CA SER A 135 0.28 6.08 -7.06
C SER A 135 1.37 6.10 -8.14
N THR A 136 2.63 6.09 -7.74
CA THR A 136 3.79 6.19 -8.64
C THR A 136 4.65 4.93 -8.65
N ASP A 137 4.54 4.09 -7.62
CA ASP A 137 5.29 2.84 -7.48
C ASP A 137 4.40 1.75 -6.90
N GLU A 138 3.92 0.84 -7.73
CA GLU A 138 3.07 -0.29 -7.33
C GLU A 138 3.75 -1.26 -6.35
N SER A 139 5.06 -1.25 -6.26
CA SER A 139 5.80 -2.06 -5.29
C SER A 139 5.79 -1.46 -3.88
N LEU A 140 5.48 -0.17 -3.77
CA LEU A 140 5.40 0.55 -2.51
C LEU A 140 3.96 0.59 -2.01
N ALA A 141 3.77 0.21 -0.76
CA ALA A 141 2.48 0.29 -0.10
C ALA A 141 2.61 0.74 1.35
N THR A 142 1.57 1.41 1.82
CA THR A 142 1.43 1.80 3.22
C THR A 142 0.23 1.09 3.83
N TRP A 143 0.41 0.51 5.00
CA TRP A 143 -0.64 -0.11 5.79
C TRP A 143 -1.12 0.86 6.85
N PHE A 144 -2.40 1.17 6.83
CA PHE A 144 -3.05 2.05 7.80
C PHE A 144 -3.89 1.23 8.77
N THR A 145 -3.75 1.48 10.07
CA THR A 145 -4.75 0.96 11.01
C THR A 145 -6.08 1.62 10.78
N VAL A 146 -7.17 0.84 10.77
CA VAL A 146 -8.52 1.36 10.52
C VAL A 146 -9.48 1.01 11.65
N GLY A 147 -10.57 1.78 11.76
CA GLY A 147 -11.56 1.61 12.83
C GLY A 147 -11.03 2.00 14.23
N ARG A 148 -9.95 2.82 14.28
CA ARG A 148 -9.31 3.27 15.53
C ARG A 148 -8.64 4.64 15.35
N GLU A 149 -8.49 5.37 16.45
CA GLU A 149 -7.67 6.57 16.56
C GLU A 149 -6.70 6.44 17.77
N PRO A 150 -5.47 6.95 17.64
CA PRO A 150 -4.88 7.53 16.43
C PRO A 150 -4.67 6.51 15.33
N VAL A 151 -4.76 6.96 14.07
CA VAL A 151 -4.41 6.13 12.91
C VAL A 151 -2.90 6.00 12.84
N VAL A 152 -2.44 4.78 12.62
CA VAL A 152 -1.01 4.49 12.44
C VAL A 152 -0.78 3.99 11.02
N ALA A 153 0.21 4.58 10.35
CA ALA A 153 0.66 4.17 9.03
C ALA A 153 2.03 3.47 9.14
N ILE A 154 2.18 2.35 8.44
CA ILE A 154 3.43 1.61 8.32
C ILE A 154 3.76 1.44 6.85
N THR A 155 4.90 1.98 6.42
CA THR A 155 5.42 1.85 5.07
C THR A 155 6.67 0.99 5.11
N ALA A 156 6.75 -0.04 4.27
CA ALA A 156 7.94 -0.87 4.10
C ALA A 156 8.58 -0.60 2.74
N GLU A 157 9.87 -0.37 2.72
CA GLU A 157 10.63 -0.03 1.52
C GLU A 157 11.85 -0.96 1.37
N GLY A 158 12.34 -1.09 0.14
CA GLY A 158 13.39 -2.04 -0.20
C GLY A 158 12.88 -3.48 -0.18
N ASN A 159 13.60 -4.37 0.50
CA ASN A 159 13.18 -5.76 0.72
C ASN A 159 12.59 -5.98 2.12
N ALA A 160 12.22 -4.91 2.84
CA ALA A 160 11.61 -5.04 4.16
C ALA A 160 10.26 -5.76 4.05
N ASN A 161 10.06 -6.78 4.90
CA ASN A 161 8.82 -7.53 4.92
C ASN A 161 7.76 -6.78 5.74
N ALA A 162 6.77 -6.22 5.07
CA ALA A 162 5.69 -5.49 5.72
C ALA A 162 4.87 -6.38 6.66
N GLU A 163 4.52 -7.59 6.27
CA GLU A 163 3.71 -8.50 7.07
C GLU A 163 4.40 -8.89 8.38
N ASP A 164 5.73 -9.13 8.34
CA ASP A 164 6.51 -9.36 9.55
C ASP A 164 6.56 -8.10 10.44
N ALA A 165 6.64 -6.90 9.82
CA ALA A 165 6.56 -5.66 10.57
C ALA A 165 5.21 -5.46 11.27
N LEU A 166 4.10 -5.74 10.59
CA LEU A 166 2.76 -5.64 11.17
C LEU A 166 2.61 -6.59 12.37
N ARG A 167 3.16 -7.83 12.29
CA ARG A 167 3.14 -8.78 13.40
C ARG A 167 4.01 -8.32 14.57
N ASP A 168 5.26 -7.93 14.30
CA ASP A 168 6.22 -7.56 15.34
C ASP A 168 5.79 -6.28 16.10
N LEU A 169 5.07 -5.37 15.43
CA LEU A 169 4.59 -4.12 16.00
C LEU A 169 3.21 -4.24 16.67
N ALA A 170 2.50 -5.35 16.43
CA ALA A 170 1.11 -5.52 16.87
C ALA A 170 0.91 -5.35 18.37
N GLU A 171 1.83 -5.85 19.22
CA GLU A 171 1.72 -5.73 20.66
C GLU A 171 1.79 -4.26 21.11
N ALA A 172 2.71 -3.48 20.57
CA ALA A 172 2.83 -2.05 20.85
C ALA A 172 1.60 -1.26 20.37
N LEU A 173 0.97 -1.72 19.31
CA LEU A 173 -0.23 -1.11 18.72
C LEU A 173 -1.51 -1.47 19.47
N ARG A 174 -1.51 -2.46 20.36
CA ARG A 174 -2.67 -2.76 21.20
C ARG A 174 -2.77 -1.74 22.32
N PRO A 175 -3.91 -1.05 22.48
CA PRO A 175 -4.08 -0.13 23.59
C PRO A 175 -4.37 -0.89 24.89
N ASP A 176 -4.02 -0.26 26.00
CA ASP A 176 -4.41 -0.76 27.33
C ASP A 176 -5.90 -0.55 27.62
N SER A 177 -6.58 0.27 26.81
CA SER A 177 -8.00 0.58 26.90
C SER A 177 -8.67 0.54 25.53
N GLU A 178 -9.99 0.36 25.51
CA GLU A 178 -10.76 0.41 24.25
C GLU A 178 -10.62 1.78 23.57
N TYR A 179 -10.41 1.79 22.24
CA TYR A 179 -10.32 3.03 21.47
C TYR A 179 -11.58 3.85 21.62
N LYS A 180 -11.42 5.13 21.96
CA LYS A 180 -12.55 6.05 22.19
C LYS A 180 -13.25 6.43 20.89
N ASN A 181 -12.51 6.55 19.81
CA ASN A 181 -13.00 6.94 18.51
C ASN A 181 -12.76 5.82 17.51
N LYS A 182 -13.79 5.53 16.71
CA LYS A 182 -13.74 4.58 15.61
C LYS A 182 -14.14 5.33 14.34
N PRO A 183 -13.18 5.81 13.54
CA PRO A 183 -13.50 6.45 12.27
C PRO A 183 -14.41 5.56 11.44
N GLU A 184 -15.51 6.12 10.93
CA GLU A 184 -16.41 5.44 10.03
C GLU A 184 -15.79 5.34 8.63
N ARG A 185 -16.26 4.37 7.86
CA ARG A 185 -15.89 4.28 6.44
C ARG A 185 -16.51 5.45 5.68
N GLY A 186 -15.75 5.99 4.73
CA GLY A 186 -16.30 6.94 3.77
C GLY A 186 -17.35 6.30 2.85
N GLY A 187 -18.14 7.14 2.18
CA GLY A 187 -19.08 6.70 1.16
C GLY A 187 -18.36 6.09 -0.06
N VAL A 188 -19.12 5.38 -0.88
CA VAL A 188 -18.61 4.86 -2.15
C VAL A 188 -18.32 6.04 -3.08
N PRO A 189 -17.13 6.07 -3.72
CA PRO A 189 -16.80 7.11 -4.69
C PRO A 189 -17.88 7.27 -5.75
N LEU A 190 -18.11 8.50 -6.19
CA LEU A 190 -19.12 8.90 -7.17
C LEU A 190 -20.59 8.64 -6.78
N ALA A 191 -20.89 7.99 -5.65
CA ALA A 191 -22.27 7.64 -5.28
C ALA A 191 -23.17 8.86 -5.11
N GLU A 192 -22.61 9.97 -4.60
CA GLU A 192 -23.37 11.20 -4.32
C GLU A 192 -23.48 12.15 -5.53
N LEU A 193 -22.84 11.81 -6.66
CA LEU A 193 -22.96 12.66 -7.85
C LEU A 193 -24.40 12.68 -8.34
N ALA A 194 -24.89 13.87 -8.65
CA ALA A 194 -26.22 14.01 -9.23
C ALA A 194 -26.26 13.35 -10.62
N ALA A 195 -27.31 12.57 -10.84
CA ALA A 195 -27.60 11.96 -12.14
C ALA A 195 -29.07 12.20 -12.47
N PRO A 196 -29.41 12.62 -13.68
CA PRO A 196 -30.77 12.62 -14.17
C PRO A 196 -31.32 11.18 -14.17
N GLU A 197 -32.65 11.04 -14.26
CA GLU A 197 -33.32 9.74 -14.28
C GLU A 197 -32.71 8.78 -15.32
N SER A 198 -32.80 7.47 -15.04
CA SER A 198 -32.22 6.38 -15.84
C SER A 198 -32.33 6.57 -17.35
N ASP A 199 -31.19 6.61 -18.04
CA ASP A 199 -31.10 6.77 -19.49
C ASP A 199 -30.80 5.44 -20.18
N LYS A 200 -31.56 5.12 -21.22
CA LYS A 200 -31.37 3.90 -22.04
C LYS A 200 -29.98 3.80 -22.66
N ARG A 201 -29.33 4.95 -22.91
CA ARG A 201 -27.97 5.01 -23.48
C ARG A 201 -26.95 4.51 -22.48
N CYS A 202 -27.05 4.97 -21.24
CA CYS A 202 -26.22 4.46 -20.15
C CYS A 202 -26.43 2.96 -19.91
N SER A 203 -27.67 2.46 -19.99
CA SER A 203 -27.93 1.03 -19.88
C SER A 203 -27.27 0.21 -21.00
N GLY A 204 -27.13 0.77 -22.20
CA GLY A 204 -26.38 0.16 -23.30
C GLY A 204 -24.89 0.07 -23.01
N LEU A 205 -24.32 1.17 -22.55
CA LEU A 205 -22.93 1.20 -22.12
C LEU A 205 -22.66 0.21 -21.00
N GLU A 206 -23.48 0.24 -19.93
CA GLU A 206 -23.33 -0.64 -18.77
C GLU A 206 -23.36 -2.12 -19.14
N ALA A 207 -24.23 -2.50 -20.10
CA ALA A 207 -24.33 -3.88 -20.59
C ALA A 207 -23.08 -4.30 -21.40
N ALA A 208 -22.40 -3.36 -22.05
CA ALA A 208 -21.20 -3.60 -22.84
C ALA A 208 -19.91 -3.60 -22.02
N LEU A 209 -19.94 -3.05 -20.80
CA LEU A 209 -18.77 -3.00 -19.93
C LEU A 209 -18.27 -4.42 -19.57
N PRO A 210 -16.94 -4.63 -19.50
CA PRO A 210 -16.35 -5.94 -19.24
C PRO A 210 -16.73 -6.47 -17.84
N ARG A 211 -16.74 -7.81 -17.73
CA ARG A 211 -16.91 -8.48 -16.45
C ARG A 211 -15.69 -8.30 -15.54
N ASP A 212 -14.51 -8.35 -16.14
CA ASP A 212 -13.24 -8.22 -15.44
C ASP A 212 -12.50 -6.99 -15.98
N LEU A 213 -11.92 -6.20 -15.05
CA LEU A 213 -11.15 -5.00 -15.37
C LEU A 213 -9.85 -5.04 -14.56
N GLY A 214 -8.73 -5.23 -15.23
CA GLY A 214 -7.48 -5.55 -14.55
C GLY A 214 -7.61 -6.87 -13.77
N ASN A 215 -7.27 -6.81 -12.49
CA ASN A 215 -7.40 -7.95 -11.56
C ASN A 215 -8.71 -7.96 -10.75
N ARG A 216 -9.69 -7.13 -11.13
CA ARG A 216 -10.97 -6.96 -10.44
C ARG A 216 -12.10 -7.59 -11.24
N HIS A 217 -13.13 -8.07 -10.55
CA HIS A 217 -14.37 -8.48 -11.18
C HIS A 217 -15.48 -7.45 -10.93
N ARG A 218 -16.44 -7.38 -11.86
CA ARG A 218 -17.63 -6.54 -11.70
C ARG A 218 -18.49 -7.08 -10.58
N LEU A 219 -18.80 -6.24 -9.58
CA LEU A 219 -19.64 -6.64 -8.46
C LEU A 219 -21.07 -6.92 -8.91
N SER A 220 -21.65 -7.97 -8.40
CA SER A 220 -23.07 -8.28 -8.52
C SER A 220 -23.89 -7.39 -7.59
N ALA A 221 -25.21 -7.33 -7.79
CA ALA A 221 -26.10 -6.57 -6.91
C ALA A 221 -26.05 -7.01 -5.44
N GLU A 222 -25.67 -8.27 -5.18
CA GLU A 222 -25.55 -8.84 -3.84
C GLU A 222 -24.23 -8.45 -3.15
N GLU A 223 -23.20 -8.12 -3.95
CA GLU A 223 -21.89 -7.68 -3.47
C GLU A 223 -21.80 -6.16 -3.31
N MET A 224 -22.72 -5.43 -3.93
CA MET A 224 -22.78 -3.97 -3.84
C MET A 224 -23.19 -3.55 -2.41
N PRO A 225 -22.62 -2.47 -1.87
CA PRO A 225 -23.14 -1.85 -0.66
C PRO A 225 -24.63 -1.50 -0.80
N ALA A 226 -25.33 -1.40 0.33
CA ALA A 226 -26.73 -1.01 0.33
C ALA A 226 -26.91 0.42 -0.23
N ASP A 227 -28.07 0.68 -0.81
CA ASP A 227 -28.51 2.00 -1.27
C ASP A 227 -27.66 2.64 -2.38
N MET A 228 -26.89 1.83 -3.12
CA MET A 228 -26.11 2.32 -4.26
C MET A 228 -26.99 2.76 -5.44
N PRO A 229 -26.58 3.84 -6.17
CA PRO A 229 -27.22 4.22 -7.42
C PRO A 229 -27.25 3.08 -8.43
N LYS A 230 -28.37 2.89 -9.12
CA LYS A 230 -28.55 1.79 -10.10
C LYS A 230 -27.71 1.97 -11.38
N ASP A 231 -27.30 3.20 -11.66
CA ASP A 231 -26.47 3.61 -12.79
C ASP A 231 -24.96 3.50 -12.49
N MET A 232 -24.61 2.78 -11.44
CA MET A 232 -23.22 2.59 -10.98
C MET A 232 -22.72 1.20 -11.35
N VAL A 233 -21.51 1.14 -11.87
CA VAL A 233 -20.76 -0.11 -12.09
C VAL A 233 -19.49 -0.07 -11.27
N ILE A 234 -19.26 -1.11 -10.50
CA ILE A 234 -18.10 -1.25 -9.61
C ILE A 234 -17.35 -2.53 -9.98
N TRP A 235 -16.04 -2.40 -10.14
CA TRP A 235 -15.11 -3.53 -10.18
C TRP A 235 -14.32 -3.55 -8.89
N GLY A 236 -14.36 -4.68 -8.20
CA GLY A 236 -13.74 -4.83 -6.88
C GLY A 236 -13.55 -6.28 -6.51
N GLY A 237 -13.72 -6.60 -5.22
CA GLY A 237 -13.64 -7.96 -4.71
C GLY A 237 -12.22 -8.47 -4.46
N THR A 238 -11.20 -7.69 -4.75
CA THR A 238 -9.77 -7.97 -4.54
C THR A 238 -9.18 -7.00 -3.52
N PRO A 239 -7.95 -7.23 -3.02
CA PRO A 239 -7.25 -6.26 -2.18
C PRO A 239 -6.84 -4.96 -2.91
N ALA A 240 -6.92 -4.94 -4.26
CA ALA A 240 -6.66 -3.72 -5.03
C ALA A 240 -7.80 -2.71 -4.87
N ASP A 241 -7.47 -1.42 -4.93
CA ASP A 241 -8.47 -0.36 -4.87
C ASP A 241 -9.54 -0.55 -5.96
N PRO A 242 -10.83 -0.34 -5.66
CA PRO A 242 -11.91 -0.55 -6.61
C PRO A 242 -11.83 0.46 -7.77
N VAL A 243 -12.49 0.11 -8.87
CA VAL A 243 -12.80 1.03 -9.96
C VAL A 243 -14.30 1.24 -9.98
N VAL A 244 -14.72 2.49 -9.98
CA VAL A 244 -16.14 2.88 -9.98
C VAL A 244 -16.44 3.68 -11.22
N LEU A 245 -17.50 3.31 -11.95
CA LEU A 245 -17.98 4.04 -13.12
C LEU A 245 -19.43 4.45 -12.92
N ARG A 246 -19.74 5.69 -13.25
CA ARG A 246 -21.12 6.18 -13.39
C ARG A 246 -21.32 6.86 -14.74
N CYS A 247 -22.47 6.59 -15.35
CA CYS A 247 -22.91 7.19 -16.61
C CYS A 247 -24.15 8.07 -16.39
N GLY A 248 -24.28 9.13 -17.19
CA GLY A 248 -25.44 10.01 -17.16
C GLY A 248 -25.44 11.00 -16.00
N ILE A 249 -24.29 11.27 -15.44
CA ILE A 249 -24.08 12.28 -14.40
C ILE A 249 -23.97 13.68 -15.00
N ASP A 250 -24.01 14.67 -14.12
CA ASP A 250 -23.82 16.08 -14.49
C ASP A 250 -22.39 16.34 -14.97
N GLU A 251 -22.20 17.48 -15.65
CA GLU A 251 -20.89 17.98 -16.10
C GLU A 251 -19.93 18.13 -14.90
N PRO A 252 -18.62 17.81 -15.11
CA PRO A 252 -17.64 17.97 -14.04
C PRO A 252 -17.53 19.42 -13.57
N ALA A 253 -17.65 19.65 -12.25
CA ALA A 253 -17.67 20.98 -11.65
C ALA A 253 -16.36 21.76 -11.85
N GLY A 254 -15.24 21.04 -11.92
CA GLY A 254 -13.91 21.63 -12.15
C GLY A 254 -13.60 21.95 -13.59
N TYR A 255 -14.47 21.59 -14.55
CA TYR A 255 -14.21 21.81 -15.97
C TYR A 255 -14.42 23.27 -16.36
N SER A 256 -13.42 23.84 -17.02
CA SER A 256 -13.54 25.13 -17.70
C SER A 256 -12.80 25.09 -19.04
N THR A 257 -13.23 25.85 -20.02
CA THR A 257 -12.66 25.79 -21.39
C THR A 257 -11.26 26.43 -21.51
N THR A 258 -10.74 27.04 -20.44
CA THR A 258 -9.54 27.90 -20.55
C THR A 258 -8.25 27.34 -19.98
N THR A 259 -8.29 26.29 -19.13
CA THR A 259 -7.10 25.87 -18.34
C THR A 259 -6.91 24.36 -18.21
N GLN A 260 -7.46 23.55 -19.09
CA GLN A 260 -7.61 22.12 -18.86
C GLN A 260 -6.43 21.30 -19.34
N GLN A 261 -5.93 20.43 -18.48
CA GLN A 261 -5.13 19.30 -18.90
C GLN A 261 -6.08 18.18 -19.30
N LEU A 262 -6.26 18.02 -20.59
CA LEU A 262 -7.03 16.94 -21.19
C LEU A 262 -6.07 15.85 -21.66
N THR A 263 -6.43 14.60 -21.43
CA THR A 263 -5.67 13.45 -21.90
C THR A 263 -6.50 12.69 -22.92
N GLN A 264 -6.01 12.51 -24.14
CA GLN A 264 -6.68 11.71 -25.15
C GLN A 264 -6.23 10.26 -25.08
N VAL A 265 -7.18 9.33 -24.97
CA VAL A 265 -6.96 7.88 -25.01
C VAL A 265 -7.93 7.26 -26.01
N GLY A 266 -7.41 6.80 -27.15
CA GLY A 266 -8.26 6.40 -28.28
C GLY A 266 -9.13 7.55 -28.76
N ASP A 267 -10.42 7.31 -28.89
CA ASP A 267 -11.43 8.29 -29.33
C ASP A 267 -12.07 9.07 -28.17
N ILE A 268 -11.57 8.90 -26.95
CA ILE A 268 -12.08 9.59 -25.76
C ILE A 268 -11.07 10.64 -25.29
N VAL A 269 -11.59 11.83 -25.03
CA VAL A 269 -10.87 12.90 -24.31
C VAL A 269 -11.25 12.82 -22.85
N TRP A 270 -10.27 12.63 -21.98
CA TRP A 270 -10.45 12.51 -20.56
C TRP A 270 -10.07 13.81 -19.83
N PHE A 271 -10.91 14.21 -18.90
CA PHE A 271 -10.66 15.29 -17.95
C PHE A 271 -10.48 14.73 -16.56
N ASN A 272 -9.36 15.02 -15.92
CA ASN A 272 -9.18 14.69 -14.49
C ASN A 272 -9.92 15.74 -13.63
N GLU A 273 -10.88 15.31 -12.83
CA GLU A 273 -11.64 16.16 -11.91
C GLU A 273 -10.93 16.25 -10.56
N PRO A 274 -10.18 17.32 -10.30
CA PRO A 274 -9.34 17.39 -9.12
C PRO A 274 -10.14 17.51 -7.81
N THR A 275 -11.38 17.99 -7.87
CA THR A 275 -12.22 18.16 -6.67
C THR A 275 -12.77 16.84 -6.15
N LEU A 276 -12.79 15.80 -6.99
CA LEU A 276 -13.23 14.45 -6.63
C LEU A 276 -12.07 13.47 -6.47
N SER A 277 -10.87 13.87 -6.89
CA SER A 277 -9.67 13.03 -6.78
C SER A 277 -9.12 13.09 -5.37
N SER A 278 -8.80 11.94 -4.78
CA SER A 278 -8.26 11.88 -3.42
C SER A 278 -7.31 10.71 -3.21
N GLY A 279 -6.28 10.94 -2.41
CA GLY A 279 -5.28 9.91 -2.10
C GLY A 279 -4.53 9.44 -3.34
N THR A 280 -4.54 8.12 -3.57
CA THR A 280 -3.89 7.47 -4.71
C THR A 280 -4.83 7.20 -5.89
N SER A 281 -6.11 7.55 -5.77
CA SER A 281 -7.13 7.44 -6.82
C SER A 281 -7.50 8.79 -7.40
N ALA A 282 -7.94 8.80 -8.64
CA ALA A 282 -8.42 9.99 -9.32
C ALA A 282 -9.73 9.71 -10.06
N THR A 283 -10.55 10.77 -10.16
CA THR A 283 -11.78 10.76 -10.94
C THR A 283 -11.56 11.38 -12.32
N TRP A 284 -11.96 10.64 -13.34
CA TRP A 284 -11.81 11.02 -14.73
C TRP A 284 -13.16 11.06 -15.43
N TYR A 285 -13.40 12.13 -16.21
CA TYR A 285 -14.60 12.28 -17.01
C TYR A 285 -14.30 12.06 -18.48
N ALA A 286 -15.08 11.21 -19.14
CA ALA A 286 -15.07 11.08 -20.60
C ALA A 286 -15.84 12.25 -21.22
N MET A 287 -15.12 13.12 -21.91
CA MET A 287 -15.65 14.35 -22.50
C MET A 287 -16.11 14.14 -23.96
N GLY A 288 -16.97 15.03 -24.46
CA GLY A 288 -17.41 15.04 -25.85
C GLY A 288 -18.34 13.89 -26.24
N ARG A 289 -18.95 13.22 -25.27
CA ARG A 289 -19.95 12.18 -25.51
C ARG A 289 -21.34 12.67 -25.13
N GLU A 290 -22.37 12.09 -25.73
CA GLU A 290 -23.78 12.45 -25.50
C GLU A 290 -24.22 12.27 -24.04
N ARG A 291 -23.42 11.58 -23.23
CA ARG A 291 -23.56 11.47 -21.79
C ARG A 291 -22.21 11.57 -21.13
N PHE A 292 -22.13 12.28 -20.01
CA PHE A 292 -20.96 12.29 -19.18
C PHE A 292 -20.82 10.92 -18.48
N VAL A 293 -19.61 10.42 -18.50
CA VAL A 293 -19.21 9.21 -17.77
C VAL A 293 -18.05 9.59 -16.86
N ALA A 294 -18.21 9.40 -15.56
CA ALA A 294 -17.12 9.52 -14.61
C ALA A 294 -16.60 8.13 -14.26
N VAL A 295 -15.28 8.04 -14.09
CA VAL A 295 -14.60 6.84 -13.60
C VAL A 295 -13.62 7.23 -12.52
N GLU A 296 -13.76 6.63 -11.35
CA GLU A 296 -12.71 6.69 -10.34
C GLU A 296 -11.88 5.42 -10.40
N MET A 297 -10.56 5.58 -10.44
CA MET A 297 -9.61 4.48 -10.52
C MET A 297 -8.26 4.86 -9.88
N PRO A 298 -7.44 3.87 -9.47
CA PRO A 298 -6.07 4.11 -9.03
C PRO A 298 -5.25 4.80 -10.12
N MET A 299 -4.52 5.86 -9.77
CA MET A 299 -3.70 6.61 -10.72
C MET A 299 -2.57 5.75 -11.31
N SER A 300 -1.99 4.83 -10.53
CA SER A 300 -0.96 3.90 -10.99
C SER A 300 -1.44 2.99 -12.14
N GLU A 301 -2.73 2.65 -12.16
CA GLU A 301 -3.31 1.73 -13.15
C GLU A 301 -4.03 2.45 -14.31
N ALA A 302 -4.16 3.77 -14.26
CA ALA A 302 -4.91 4.54 -15.26
C ALA A 302 -4.44 4.27 -16.71
N SER A 303 -3.13 4.13 -16.91
CA SER A 303 -2.54 3.85 -18.22
C SER A 303 -2.97 2.51 -18.83
N SER A 304 -3.31 1.52 -18.00
CA SER A 304 -3.75 0.19 -18.44
C SER A 304 -5.27 0.08 -18.52
N LEU A 305 -6.02 0.77 -17.66
CA LEU A 305 -7.48 0.66 -17.57
C LEU A 305 -8.20 1.59 -18.54
N MET A 306 -7.69 2.82 -18.72
CA MET A 306 -8.30 3.80 -19.61
C MET A 306 -8.48 3.34 -21.06
N PRO A 307 -7.52 2.66 -21.72
CA PRO A 307 -7.73 2.19 -23.09
C PRO A 307 -8.91 1.23 -23.22
N VAL A 308 -9.09 0.35 -22.24
CA VAL A 308 -10.22 -0.61 -22.23
C VAL A 308 -11.55 0.13 -22.11
N LEU A 309 -11.65 1.04 -21.14
CA LEU A 309 -12.86 1.84 -20.91
C LEU A 309 -13.14 2.78 -22.07
N SER A 310 -12.10 3.42 -22.63
CA SER A 310 -12.24 4.31 -23.80
C SER A 310 -12.86 3.60 -25.00
N SER A 311 -12.41 2.38 -25.30
CA SER A 311 -12.99 1.61 -26.43
C SER A 311 -14.48 1.35 -26.20
N VAL A 312 -14.84 0.86 -25.02
CA VAL A 312 -16.26 0.55 -24.74
C VAL A 312 -17.14 1.80 -24.73
N ILE A 313 -16.65 2.91 -24.15
CA ILE A 313 -17.39 4.18 -24.13
C ILE A 313 -17.57 4.71 -25.56
N ALA A 314 -16.51 4.67 -26.39
CA ALA A 314 -16.56 5.13 -27.77
C ALA A 314 -17.55 4.34 -28.63
N ASP A 315 -17.64 3.03 -28.42
CA ASP A 315 -18.52 2.13 -29.17
C ASP A 315 -20.00 2.26 -28.77
N ASN A 316 -20.29 2.77 -27.57
CA ASN A 316 -21.65 2.77 -27.02
C ASN A 316 -22.26 4.16 -26.79
N LEU A 317 -21.46 5.24 -26.85
CA LEU A 317 -21.95 6.62 -26.73
C LEU A 317 -21.52 7.47 -27.92
N GLU A 318 -22.48 8.18 -28.50
CA GLU A 318 -22.25 9.04 -29.64
C GLU A 318 -21.27 10.19 -29.33
N ASN A 319 -20.37 10.48 -30.27
CA ASN A 319 -19.47 11.62 -30.17
C ASN A 319 -20.23 12.89 -30.61
N ILE A 320 -20.33 13.85 -29.69
CA ILE A 320 -20.98 15.14 -29.89
C ILE A 320 -19.96 16.31 -29.91
N SER A 321 -18.65 16.01 -29.92
CA SER A 321 -17.63 17.05 -30.03
C SER A 321 -17.83 17.80 -31.35
N PRO A 322 -17.63 19.14 -31.38
CA PRO A 322 -17.64 19.90 -32.60
C PRO A 322 -16.64 19.28 -33.59
N SER A 323 -17.10 18.94 -34.79
CA SER A 323 -16.18 18.53 -35.86
C SER A 323 -15.27 19.73 -36.18
N GLU A 324 -13.96 19.55 -36.13
CA GLU A 324 -13.04 20.53 -36.71
C GLU A 324 -13.38 20.65 -38.21
N GLU A 325 -14.06 21.77 -38.57
CA GLU A 325 -14.18 22.14 -40.00
C GLU A 325 -12.75 22.39 -40.52
N LYS A 326 -12.32 21.51 -41.42
CA LYS A 326 -11.07 21.66 -42.18
C LYS A 326 -11.13 22.80 -43.17
#